data_7347b75da3fffd9ca112a9ec0eff1c3c
#
_entry.id   7347b75da3fffd9ca112a9ec0eff1c3c
#
_cell.length_a   1.000
_cell.length_b   1.000
_cell.length_c   1.000
_cell.angle_alpha   90.00
_cell.angle_beta   90.00
_cell.angle_gamma   90.00
#
_symmetry.space_group_name_H-M   'P 1'
#
loop_
_entity.id
_entity.type
_entity.pdbx_description
1 polymer ?
#
loop_
_entity_poly.entity_id
_entity_poly.type
_entity_poly.pdbx_seq_one_letter_code
_entity_poly.pdbx_strand_id
1 'polypeptide(L)'
;VGFFDPKRVVAFPELSLAAGAIRGWDRRNAFTHSLLTSLAAHYEFDIEAPFEDLPEALRDKVLYGSGEEEISFLYLNEKGRSTVKRHTFEGVIPNLERRWRETDSATVREELGKYRNIKTCPDCGGSRLRPEARNVLIGHDPRGGERHGQAIYEVEAMPLSTCLAWFRDLTLTGAKQEIAQRIVREIEARLSFLNNVGLNYLSLDRSADTISGGEAQRIRLASQIGSGLTGVMYVLDEPSIGLHQRDNDRLIGTLQHLRDLGNSVIVVEHDEDMIRICLLYTSDAADD
;
A
#
# COMPACT_ATOMS: atom_id res chain seq x y z
N VAL A 1 2.05 2.32 7.99
CA VAL A 1 1.14 2.09 9.11
C VAL A 1 -0.19 2.78 8.81
N GLY A 2 -1.29 2.03 8.94
CA GLY A 2 -2.63 2.62 8.80
C GLY A 2 -2.98 3.50 9.99
N PHE A 3 -3.56 4.65 9.75
CA PHE A 3 -4.02 5.58 10.79
C PHE A 3 -5.33 6.24 10.35
N PHE A 4 -6.11 6.77 11.27
CA PHE A 4 -7.25 7.61 10.96
C PHE A 4 -6.77 9.01 10.62
N ASP A 5 -7.02 9.43 9.39
CA ASP A 5 -6.54 10.70 8.86
C ASP A 5 -7.48 11.83 9.28
N PRO A 6 -7.02 12.82 10.07
CA PRO A 6 -7.85 13.96 10.47
C PRO A 6 -8.55 14.66 9.30
N LYS A 7 -7.88 14.73 8.13
CA LYS A 7 -8.46 15.35 6.93
C LYS A 7 -9.58 14.53 6.30
N ARG A 8 -9.65 13.23 6.57
CA ARG A 8 -10.76 12.36 6.14
C ARG A 8 -11.86 12.27 7.19
N VAL A 9 -11.48 12.38 8.46
CA VAL A 9 -12.41 12.39 9.61
C VAL A 9 -13.24 13.67 9.60
N VAL A 10 -12.57 14.83 9.45
CA VAL A 10 -13.22 16.13 9.24
C VAL A 10 -13.52 16.29 7.75
N ALA A 11 -14.68 15.77 7.34
CA ALA A 11 -15.03 15.73 5.92
C ALA A 11 -15.44 17.11 5.36
N PHE A 12 -15.96 17.99 6.21
CA PHE A 12 -16.50 19.30 5.85
C PHE A 12 -16.05 20.35 6.87
N PRO A 13 -14.80 20.82 6.83
CA PRO A 13 -14.27 21.76 7.81
C PRO A 13 -14.99 23.11 7.86
N GLU A 14 -15.63 23.50 6.75
CA GLU A 14 -16.46 24.69 6.60
C GLU A 14 -17.81 24.59 7.34
N LEU A 15 -18.23 23.38 7.72
CA LEU A 15 -19.43 23.17 8.53
C LEU A 15 -19.11 23.21 10.02
N SER A 16 -20.14 23.48 10.82
CA SER A 16 -20.04 23.35 12.27
C SER A 16 -20.10 21.88 12.72
N LEU A 17 -19.65 21.60 13.95
CA LEU A 17 -19.78 20.27 14.54
C LEU A 17 -21.25 19.82 14.59
N ALA A 18 -22.16 20.73 14.94
CA ALA A 18 -23.59 20.45 14.96
C ALA A 18 -24.17 20.17 13.56
N ALA A 19 -23.64 20.80 12.51
CA ALA A 19 -24.06 20.63 11.12
C ALA A 19 -23.43 19.43 10.42
N GLY A 20 -22.39 18.83 10.98
CA GLY A 20 -21.77 17.61 10.48
C GLY A 20 -20.40 17.77 9.86
N ALA A 21 -19.56 18.68 10.37
CA ALA A 21 -18.14 18.76 10.02
C ALA A 21 -17.47 17.38 10.12
N ILE A 22 -17.87 16.59 11.12
CA ILE A 22 -17.44 15.20 11.34
C ILE A 22 -18.64 14.28 11.16
N ARG A 23 -18.60 13.38 10.18
CA ARG A 23 -19.69 12.45 9.88
C ARG A 23 -20.01 11.53 11.06
N GLY A 24 -21.32 11.45 11.40
CA GLY A 24 -21.80 10.64 12.52
C GLY A 24 -21.58 11.26 13.90
N TRP A 25 -21.05 12.49 13.97
CA TRP A 25 -20.88 13.30 15.18
C TRP A 25 -21.67 14.62 15.07
N ASP A 26 -22.88 14.53 14.53
CA ASP A 26 -23.76 15.66 14.29
C ASP A 26 -25.11 15.50 15.03
N ARG A 27 -26.02 16.44 14.83
CA ARG A 27 -27.37 16.44 15.43
C ARG A 27 -28.20 15.19 15.16
N ARG A 28 -27.91 14.43 14.08
CA ARG A 28 -28.62 13.19 13.74
C ARG A 28 -28.27 12.04 14.67
N ASN A 29 -27.11 12.10 15.30
CA ASN A 29 -26.69 11.14 16.35
C ASN A 29 -26.78 11.83 17.72
N ALA A 30 -27.90 11.67 18.41
CA ALA A 30 -28.19 12.33 19.69
C ALA A 30 -27.10 12.07 20.76
N PHE A 31 -26.51 10.87 20.77
CA PHE A 31 -25.47 10.52 21.73
C PHE A 31 -24.18 11.32 21.50
N THR A 32 -23.63 11.27 20.29
CA THR A 32 -22.38 11.96 19.96
C THR A 32 -22.56 13.49 19.99
N HIS A 33 -23.71 13.98 19.55
CA HIS A 33 -24.04 15.41 19.64
C HIS A 33 -24.10 15.90 21.08
N SER A 34 -24.68 15.14 22.02
CA SER A 34 -24.71 15.48 23.43
C SER A 34 -23.29 15.54 24.04
N LEU A 35 -22.39 14.64 23.63
CA LEU A 35 -20.99 14.70 24.04
C LEU A 35 -20.30 15.99 23.55
N LEU A 36 -20.47 16.32 22.26
CA LEU A 36 -19.90 17.54 21.68
C LEU A 36 -20.48 18.80 22.28
N THR A 37 -21.77 18.83 22.61
CA THR A 37 -22.43 19.96 23.29
C THR A 37 -21.84 20.14 24.69
N SER A 38 -21.62 19.05 25.45
CA SER A 38 -20.99 19.12 26.78
C SER A 38 -19.55 19.60 26.69
N LEU A 39 -18.82 19.18 25.65
CA LEU A 39 -17.46 19.61 25.37
C LEU A 39 -17.41 21.11 25.06
N ALA A 40 -18.32 21.58 24.19
CA ALA A 40 -18.44 22.99 23.83
C ALA A 40 -18.75 23.88 25.04
N ALA A 41 -19.63 23.42 25.93
CA ALA A 41 -19.95 24.13 27.18
C ALA A 41 -18.77 24.17 28.14
N HIS A 42 -17.95 23.10 28.21
CA HIS A 42 -16.80 23.04 29.10
C HIS A 42 -15.65 23.93 28.64
N TYR A 43 -15.37 23.96 27.33
CA TYR A 43 -14.28 24.75 26.74
C TYR A 43 -14.74 26.12 26.20
N GLU A 44 -15.99 26.50 26.45
CA GLU A 44 -16.59 27.80 26.09
C GLU A 44 -16.44 28.15 24.60
N PHE A 45 -16.71 27.20 23.71
CA PHE A 45 -16.74 27.47 22.28
C PHE A 45 -18.13 27.25 21.67
N ASP A 46 -18.40 27.95 20.57
CA ASP A 46 -19.66 27.82 19.85
C ASP A 46 -19.66 26.55 18.97
N ILE A 47 -20.54 25.59 19.28
CA ILE A 47 -20.73 24.35 18.52
C ILE A 47 -21.28 24.60 17.11
N GLU A 48 -21.87 25.77 16.86
CA GLU A 48 -22.40 26.19 15.56
C GLU A 48 -21.36 26.94 14.70
N ALA A 49 -20.21 27.28 15.24
CA ALA A 49 -19.12 27.89 14.48
C ALA A 49 -18.51 26.85 13.50
N PRO A 50 -18.05 27.26 12.30
CA PRO A 50 -17.30 26.39 11.40
C PRO A 50 -16.14 25.72 12.11
N PHE A 51 -15.90 24.44 11.84
CA PHE A 51 -14.83 23.69 12.50
C PHE A 51 -13.44 24.29 12.22
N GLU A 52 -13.23 24.80 11.01
CA GLU A 52 -11.96 25.43 10.62
C GLU A 52 -11.65 26.74 11.35
N ASP A 53 -12.71 27.45 11.82
CA ASP A 53 -12.58 28.70 12.59
C ASP A 53 -12.28 28.46 14.07
N LEU A 54 -12.45 27.22 14.56
CA LEU A 54 -12.09 26.90 15.94
C LEU A 54 -10.57 26.99 16.15
N PRO A 55 -10.10 27.50 17.28
CA PRO A 55 -8.70 27.46 17.66
C PRO A 55 -8.12 26.04 17.56
N GLU A 56 -6.86 25.91 17.09
CA GLU A 56 -6.18 24.62 16.91
C GLU A 56 -6.24 23.75 18.16
N ALA A 57 -6.01 24.33 19.34
CA ALA A 57 -6.09 23.62 20.61
C ALA A 57 -7.47 23.00 20.89
N LEU A 58 -8.56 23.66 20.45
CA LEU A 58 -9.92 23.13 20.59
C LEU A 58 -10.20 22.03 19.55
N ARG A 59 -9.73 22.22 18.31
CA ARG A 59 -9.81 21.18 17.27
C ARG A 59 -9.10 19.90 17.73
N ASP A 60 -7.93 20.04 18.36
CA ASP A 60 -7.18 18.92 18.91
C ASP A 60 -7.93 18.23 20.05
N LYS A 61 -8.57 18.98 20.93
CA LYS A 61 -9.41 18.41 22.00
C LYS A 61 -10.58 17.59 21.42
N VAL A 62 -11.23 18.09 20.37
CA VAL A 62 -12.30 17.35 19.69
C VAL A 62 -11.76 16.09 19.02
N LEU A 63 -10.64 16.18 18.32
CA LEU A 63 -10.11 15.06 17.54
C LEU A 63 -9.41 14.01 18.40
N TYR A 64 -8.60 14.42 19.37
CA TYR A 64 -7.72 13.53 20.12
C TYR A 64 -8.10 13.36 21.60
N GLY A 65 -9.08 14.12 22.09
CA GLY A 65 -9.60 13.99 23.46
C GLY A 65 -9.05 14.99 24.45
N SER A 66 -9.60 14.93 25.68
CA SER A 66 -9.26 15.85 26.78
C SER A 66 -7.99 15.45 27.54
N GLY A 67 -7.34 14.32 27.18
CA GLY A 67 -6.24 13.78 27.98
C GLY A 67 -6.71 13.31 29.35
N GLU A 68 -6.07 13.79 30.41
CA GLU A 68 -6.44 13.46 31.80
C GLU A 68 -7.55 14.38 32.38
N GLU A 69 -7.94 15.40 31.63
CA GLU A 69 -8.95 16.37 32.07
C GLU A 69 -10.36 15.75 32.05
N GLU A 70 -11.01 15.73 33.21
CA GLU A 70 -12.38 15.24 33.36
C GLU A 70 -13.41 16.32 33.00
N ILE A 71 -14.35 15.98 32.16
CA ILE A 71 -15.43 16.84 31.68
C ILE A 71 -16.76 16.31 32.20
N SER A 72 -17.69 17.21 32.54
CA SER A 72 -19.06 16.86 32.92
C SER A 72 -19.93 16.66 31.70
N PHE A 73 -20.29 15.41 31.42
CA PHE A 73 -21.16 15.06 30.29
C PHE A 73 -22.60 14.84 30.72
N LEU A 74 -23.52 15.42 29.95
CA LEU A 74 -24.97 15.27 30.13
C LEU A 74 -25.45 14.07 29.32
N TYR A 75 -25.97 13.05 29.99
CA TYR A 75 -26.58 11.87 29.36
C TYR A 75 -28.09 11.92 29.57
N LEU A 76 -28.85 11.76 28.45
CA LEU A 76 -30.28 11.59 28.47
C LEU A 76 -30.60 10.11 28.43
N ASN A 77 -31.35 9.60 29.41
CA ASN A 77 -31.85 8.23 29.37
C ASN A 77 -33.16 8.17 28.52
N GLU A 78 -33.58 6.94 28.19
CA GLU A 78 -34.83 6.68 27.40
C GLU A 78 -36.09 7.26 28.02
N LYS A 79 -36.11 7.60 29.31
CA LYS A 79 -37.20 8.20 30.05
C LYS A 79 -37.12 9.74 30.16
N GLY A 80 -36.17 10.35 29.41
CA GLY A 80 -35.98 11.80 29.39
C GLY A 80 -35.33 12.39 30.66
N ARG A 81 -34.82 11.55 31.57
CA ARG A 81 -34.08 12.02 32.75
C ARG A 81 -32.61 12.27 32.39
N SER A 82 -32.11 13.44 32.73
CA SER A 82 -30.72 13.80 32.58
C SER A 82 -29.87 13.28 33.73
N THR A 83 -28.71 12.72 33.42
CA THR A 83 -27.71 12.32 34.39
C THR A 83 -26.38 12.91 33.98
N VAL A 84 -25.70 13.59 34.89
CA VAL A 84 -24.36 14.14 34.67
C VAL A 84 -23.32 13.11 35.15
N LYS A 85 -22.36 12.76 34.27
CA LYS A 85 -21.21 11.92 34.63
C LYS A 85 -19.93 12.68 34.30
N ARG A 86 -18.94 12.59 35.18
CA ARG A 86 -17.60 13.14 34.97
C ARG A 86 -16.66 12.05 34.48
N HIS A 87 -16.05 12.28 33.38
CA HIS A 87 -14.98 11.42 32.83
C HIS A 87 -14.19 12.19 31.76
N THR A 88 -13.07 11.64 31.33
CA THR A 88 -12.28 12.18 30.22
C THR A 88 -13.03 12.00 28.89
N PHE A 89 -12.82 12.92 27.96
CA PHE A 89 -13.30 12.77 26.58
C PHE A 89 -12.27 11.98 25.77
N GLU A 90 -12.71 10.85 25.21
CA GLU A 90 -11.84 9.96 24.43
C GLU A 90 -11.27 10.62 23.16
N GLY A 91 -12.03 11.54 22.54
CA GLY A 91 -11.72 12.09 21.22
C GLY A 91 -12.32 11.28 20.08
N VAL A 92 -12.53 11.94 18.94
CA VAL A 92 -13.15 11.30 17.74
C VAL A 92 -12.22 10.24 17.17
N ILE A 93 -10.93 10.55 16.99
CA ILE A 93 -9.95 9.63 16.36
C ILE A 93 -9.70 8.41 17.24
N PRO A 94 -9.40 8.51 18.54
CA PRO A 94 -9.27 7.35 19.41
C PRO A 94 -10.55 6.50 19.48
N ASN A 95 -11.73 7.12 19.46
CA ASN A 95 -13.01 6.40 19.38
C ASN A 95 -13.12 5.57 18.08
N LEU A 96 -12.76 6.16 16.93
CA LEU A 96 -12.76 5.45 15.65
C LEU A 96 -11.73 4.31 15.65
N GLU A 97 -10.55 4.51 16.22
CA GLU A 97 -9.50 3.49 16.36
C GLU A 97 -9.96 2.33 17.22
N ARG A 98 -10.57 2.61 18.37
CA ARG A 98 -11.12 1.58 19.25
C ARG A 98 -12.21 0.80 18.53
N ARG A 99 -13.19 1.46 17.91
CA ARG A 99 -14.26 0.81 17.14
C ARG A 99 -13.73 -0.04 16.00
N TRP A 100 -12.71 0.42 15.29
CA TRP A 100 -12.04 -0.35 14.24
C TRP A 100 -11.43 -1.64 14.78
N ARG A 101 -10.83 -1.59 15.95
CA ARG A 101 -10.16 -2.72 16.59
C ARG A 101 -11.15 -3.74 17.14
N GLU A 102 -12.25 -3.26 17.73
CA GLU A 102 -13.21 -4.06 18.45
C GLU A 102 -14.35 -4.63 17.58
N THR A 103 -14.56 -4.10 16.36
CA THR A 103 -15.66 -4.53 15.52
C THR A 103 -15.39 -5.88 14.83
N ASP A 104 -16.37 -6.79 14.92
CA ASP A 104 -16.39 -8.04 14.15
C ASP A 104 -17.18 -7.90 12.83
N SER A 105 -17.91 -6.80 12.64
CA SER A 105 -18.70 -6.54 11.45
C SER A 105 -17.83 -6.06 10.29
N ALA A 106 -17.84 -6.80 9.18
CA ALA A 106 -17.15 -6.42 7.94
C ALA A 106 -17.67 -5.08 7.39
N THR A 107 -18.98 -4.85 7.44
CA THR A 107 -19.62 -3.61 6.97
C THR A 107 -19.17 -2.39 7.79
N VAL A 108 -19.13 -2.51 9.12
CA VAL A 108 -18.64 -1.43 9.99
C VAL A 108 -17.15 -1.16 9.74
N ARG A 109 -16.37 -2.22 9.53
CA ARG A 109 -14.94 -2.09 9.22
C ARG A 109 -14.72 -1.40 7.87
N GLU A 110 -15.52 -1.70 6.86
CA GLU A 110 -15.48 -1.03 5.56
C GLU A 110 -15.82 0.45 5.68
N GLU A 111 -16.89 0.79 6.41
CA GLU A 111 -17.29 2.18 6.65
C GLU A 111 -16.20 2.98 7.40
N LEU A 112 -15.62 2.41 8.45
CA LEU A 112 -14.53 3.04 9.20
C LEU A 112 -13.25 3.14 8.34
N GLY A 113 -13.05 2.21 7.42
CA GLY A 113 -11.91 2.19 6.48
C GLY A 113 -11.81 3.43 5.60
N LYS A 114 -12.95 4.07 5.29
CA LYS A 114 -13.02 5.31 4.49
C LYS A 114 -12.27 6.49 5.12
N TYR A 115 -12.14 6.49 6.45
CA TYR A 115 -11.45 7.53 7.21
C TYR A 115 -9.97 7.23 7.45
N ARG A 116 -9.50 6.05 7.01
CA ARG A 116 -8.11 5.63 7.20
C ARG A 116 -7.24 6.03 6.02
N ASN A 117 -5.97 6.26 6.34
CA ASN A 117 -4.90 6.50 5.38
C ASN A 117 -3.65 5.72 5.80
N ILE A 118 -2.65 5.71 4.93
CA ILE A 118 -1.38 5.03 5.19
C ILE A 118 -0.28 6.08 5.32
N LYS A 119 0.53 5.97 6.36
CA LYS A 119 1.75 6.76 6.54
C LYS A 119 2.96 5.88 6.77
N THR A 120 4.12 6.41 6.46
CA THR A 120 5.39 5.75 6.79
C THR A 120 5.49 5.56 8.30
N CYS A 121 5.90 4.38 8.73
CA CYS A 121 6.10 4.10 10.16
C CYS A 121 7.23 5.00 10.70
N PRO A 122 6.99 5.80 11.76
CA PRO A 122 8.01 6.69 12.30
C PRO A 122 9.21 5.92 12.90
N ASP A 123 8.97 4.73 13.47
CA ASP A 123 10.01 3.95 14.14
C ASP A 123 11.01 3.34 13.15
N CYS A 124 10.51 2.79 12.04
CA CYS A 124 11.35 2.13 11.05
C CYS A 124 11.61 2.94 9.78
N GLY A 125 11.01 4.14 9.64
CA GLY A 125 11.17 4.98 8.46
C GLY A 125 10.76 4.28 7.14
N GLY A 126 9.85 3.29 7.20
CA GLY A 126 9.41 2.51 6.04
C GLY A 126 10.20 1.23 5.78
N SER A 127 11.34 1.01 6.44
CA SER A 127 12.20 -0.18 6.22
C SER A 127 11.56 -1.50 6.66
N ARG A 128 10.49 -1.47 7.48
CA ARG A 128 9.80 -2.66 8.05
C ARG A 128 10.72 -3.56 8.91
N LEU A 129 11.92 -3.09 9.24
CA LEU A 129 12.96 -3.82 9.98
C LEU A 129 13.22 -3.19 11.34
N ARG A 130 13.66 -4.03 12.27
CA ARG A 130 14.20 -3.59 13.57
C ARG A 130 15.49 -2.80 13.39
N PRO A 131 15.88 -1.92 14.33
CA PRO A 131 17.11 -1.12 14.23
C PRO A 131 18.36 -1.96 13.94
N GLU A 132 18.50 -3.13 14.57
CA GLU A 132 19.65 -4.03 14.41
C GLU A 132 19.72 -4.57 12.96
N ALA A 133 18.58 -4.97 12.40
CA ALA A 133 18.52 -5.53 11.05
C ALA A 133 18.74 -4.46 9.96
N ARG A 134 18.41 -3.19 10.25
CA ARG A 134 18.66 -2.07 9.33
C ARG A 134 20.14 -1.77 9.13
N ASN A 135 20.99 -2.19 10.07
CA ASN A 135 22.43 -1.97 10.04
C ASN A 135 23.21 -3.16 9.50
N VAL A 136 22.54 -4.21 9.05
CA VAL A 136 23.18 -5.32 8.32
C VAL A 136 23.39 -4.89 6.88
N LEU A 137 24.66 -4.77 6.48
CA LEU A 137 25.06 -4.27 5.16
C LEU A 137 25.78 -5.37 4.37
N ILE A 138 25.54 -5.39 3.05
CA ILE A 138 26.22 -6.31 2.13
C ILE A 138 26.69 -5.54 0.88
N GLY A 139 27.85 -5.96 0.34
CA GLY A 139 28.41 -5.38 -0.88
C GLY A 139 29.06 -4.02 -0.65
N HIS A 140 29.01 -3.17 -1.67
CA HIS A 140 29.55 -1.80 -1.68
C HIS A 140 28.42 -0.78 -1.83
N ASP A 141 28.66 0.45 -1.38
CA ASP A 141 27.72 1.55 -1.63
C ASP A 141 28.00 2.14 -3.03
N PRO A 142 27.08 2.02 -4.00
CA PRO A 142 27.26 2.57 -5.34
C PRO A 142 27.36 4.10 -5.36
N ARG A 143 26.98 4.78 -4.27
CA ARG A 143 27.04 6.23 -4.13
C ARG A 143 28.42 6.73 -3.65
N GLY A 144 29.34 5.82 -3.31
CA GLY A 144 30.71 6.16 -2.96
C GLY A 144 30.90 6.84 -1.60
N GLY A 145 30.03 6.56 -0.63
CA GLY A 145 30.12 7.08 0.73
C GLY A 145 31.10 6.28 1.65
N GLU A 146 31.28 6.76 2.88
CA GLU A 146 32.04 6.05 3.93
C GLU A 146 31.35 4.74 4.38
N ARG A 147 30.09 4.57 4.03
CA ARG A 147 29.28 3.40 4.37
C ARG A 147 29.63 2.24 3.42
N HIS A 148 30.12 1.16 3.97
CA HIS A 148 30.48 -0.04 3.21
C HIS A 148 29.26 -0.98 3.05
N GLY A 149 28.50 -0.83 1.95
CA GLY A 149 27.43 -1.72 1.55
C GLY A 149 26.03 -1.12 1.63
N GLN A 150 25.06 -1.92 1.21
CA GLN A 150 23.61 -1.61 1.21
C GLN A 150 22.87 -2.50 2.20
N ALA A 151 21.88 -1.96 2.88
CA ALA A 151 20.94 -2.75 3.64
C ALA A 151 19.86 -3.33 2.70
N ILE A 152 19.20 -4.42 3.11
CA ILE A 152 18.24 -5.10 2.26
C ILE A 152 17.09 -4.17 1.82
N TYR A 153 16.57 -3.34 2.71
CA TYR A 153 15.46 -2.41 2.39
C TYR A 153 15.88 -1.34 1.36
N GLU A 154 17.16 -0.99 1.29
CA GLU A 154 17.68 -0.06 0.27
C GLU A 154 17.77 -0.73 -1.09
N VAL A 155 18.16 -2.01 -1.12
CA VAL A 155 18.20 -2.82 -2.34
C VAL A 155 16.79 -3.08 -2.85
N GLU A 156 15.83 -3.40 -1.96
CA GLU A 156 14.42 -3.60 -2.31
C GLU A 156 13.74 -2.34 -2.86
N ALA A 157 14.17 -1.15 -2.43
CA ALA A 157 13.65 0.13 -2.90
C ALA A 157 14.21 0.57 -4.27
N MET A 158 15.24 -0.11 -4.79
CA MET A 158 15.80 0.18 -6.11
C MET A 158 14.82 -0.25 -7.22
N PRO A 159 14.75 0.49 -8.34
CA PRO A 159 14.14 -0.04 -9.56
C PRO A 159 14.77 -1.39 -9.95
N LEU A 160 13.97 -2.33 -10.45
CA LEU A 160 14.45 -3.69 -10.77
C LEU A 160 15.66 -3.69 -11.71
N SER A 161 15.74 -2.72 -12.64
CA SER A 161 16.92 -2.56 -13.51
C SER A 161 18.17 -2.22 -12.73
N THR A 162 18.07 -1.30 -11.78
CA THR A 162 19.20 -0.89 -10.90
C THR A 162 19.55 -2.00 -9.93
N CYS A 163 18.54 -2.68 -9.37
CA CYS A 163 18.72 -3.81 -8.48
C CYS A 163 19.49 -4.96 -9.16
N LEU A 164 19.14 -5.28 -10.43
CA LEU A 164 19.84 -6.28 -11.23
C LEU A 164 21.32 -5.88 -11.47
N ALA A 165 21.57 -4.62 -11.84
CA ALA A 165 22.92 -4.11 -12.03
C ALA A 165 23.75 -4.23 -10.73
N TRP A 166 23.16 -3.84 -9.61
CA TRP A 166 23.79 -3.95 -8.30
C TRP A 166 24.18 -5.39 -7.94
N PHE A 167 23.32 -6.39 -8.20
CA PHE A 167 23.65 -7.80 -7.95
C PHE A 167 24.77 -8.32 -8.87
N ARG A 168 24.80 -7.88 -10.14
CA ARG A 168 25.88 -8.23 -11.09
C ARG A 168 27.24 -7.67 -10.69
N ASP A 169 27.24 -6.46 -10.13
CA ASP A 169 28.46 -5.77 -9.69
C ASP A 169 28.87 -6.19 -8.26
N LEU A 170 28.04 -7.02 -7.60
CA LEU A 170 28.26 -7.43 -6.22
C LEU A 170 29.52 -8.29 -6.10
N THR A 171 30.55 -7.73 -5.47
CA THR A 171 31.80 -8.42 -5.22
C THR A 171 31.92 -8.84 -3.76
N LEU A 172 31.96 -10.13 -3.52
CA LEU A 172 32.15 -10.72 -2.19
C LEU A 172 33.43 -11.55 -2.20
N THR A 173 34.05 -11.73 -1.03
CA THR A 173 35.31 -12.45 -0.89
C THR A 173 35.22 -13.58 0.14
N GLY A 174 36.06 -14.61 -0.04
CA GLY A 174 36.18 -15.75 0.88
C GLY A 174 34.87 -16.55 1.01
N ALA A 175 34.58 -17.04 2.20
CA ALA A 175 33.39 -17.87 2.47
C ALA A 175 32.08 -17.22 2.09
N LYS A 176 31.99 -15.88 2.14
CA LYS A 176 30.77 -15.14 1.72
C LYS A 176 30.50 -15.30 0.22
N GLN A 177 31.56 -15.33 -0.60
CA GLN A 177 31.44 -15.54 -2.05
C GLN A 177 30.91 -16.94 -2.36
N GLU A 178 31.42 -17.97 -1.71
CA GLU A 178 30.99 -19.36 -1.92
C GLU A 178 29.52 -19.55 -1.56
N ILE A 179 29.08 -19.00 -0.43
CA ILE A 179 27.69 -19.08 0.02
C ILE A 179 26.78 -18.30 -0.93
N ALA A 180 27.18 -17.10 -1.31
CA ALA A 180 26.33 -16.19 -2.09
C ALA A 180 26.21 -16.59 -3.57
N GLN A 181 27.22 -17.23 -4.15
CA GLN A 181 27.32 -17.46 -5.59
C GLN A 181 26.06 -18.12 -6.19
N ARG A 182 25.53 -19.16 -5.54
CA ARG A 182 24.33 -19.85 -6.02
C ARG A 182 23.07 -18.99 -5.84
N ILE A 183 22.96 -18.28 -4.71
CA ILE A 183 21.83 -17.41 -4.38
C ILE A 183 21.77 -16.23 -5.33
N VAL A 184 22.91 -15.57 -5.57
CA VAL A 184 23.02 -14.39 -6.44
C VAL A 184 22.66 -14.77 -7.87
N ARG A 185 23.12 -15.89 -8.39
CA ARG A 185 22.74 -16.37 -9.74
C ARG A 185 21.23 -16.55 -9.89
N GLU A 186 20.58 -17.11 -8.88
CA GLU A 186 19.13 -17.31 -8.90
C GLU A 186 18.38 -15.96 -8.86
N ILE A 187 18.85 -15.02 -8.03
CA ILE A 187 18.31 -13.67 -7.96
C ILE A 187 18.48 -12.93 -9.29
N GLU A 188 19.68 -12.99 -9.88
CA GLU A 188 19.96 -12.38 -11.19
C GLU A 188 19.08 -12.94 -12.30
N ALA A 189 18.85 -14.24 -12.34
CA ALA A 189 17.99 -14.88 -13.32
C ALA A 189 16.55 -14.36 -13.20
N ARG A 190 16.00 -14.30 -11.99
CA ARG A 190 14.65 -13.79 -11.73
C ARG A 190 14.51 -12.30 -12.01
N LEU A 191 15.47 -11.48 -11.58
CA LEU A 191 15.49 -10.05 -11.87
C LEU A 191 15.64 -9.76 -13.37
N SER A 192 16.50 -10.50 -14.07
CA SER A 192 16.64 -10.38 -15.52
C SER A 192 15.33 -10.65 -16.23
N PHE A 193 14.62 -11.68 -15.77
CA PHE A 193 13.32 -12.02 -16.33
C PHE A 193 12.29 -10.91 -16.10
N LEU A 194 12.15 -10.40 -14.86
CA LEU A 194 11.25 -9.28 -14.55
C LEU A 194 11.56 -8.04 -15.41
N ASN A 195 12.85 -7.77 -15.64
CA ASN A 195 13.26 -6.68 -16.53
C ASN A 195 12.87 -6.94 -18.00
N ASN A 196 12.98 -8.20 -18.47
CA ASN A 196 12.66 -8.57 -19.84
C ASN A 196 11.16 -8.50 -20.15
N VAL A 197 10.30 -8.72 -19.14
CA VAL A 197 8.84 -8.55 -19.30
C VAL A 197 8.37 -7.09 -19.09
N GLY A 198 9.30 -6.12 -19.12
CA GLY A 198 8.96 -4.70 -19.05
C GLY A 198 8.63 -4.17 -17.67
N LEU A 199 9.04 -4.86 -16.58
CA LEU A 199 8.81 -4.43 -15.19
C LEU A 199 10.03 -3.73 -14.56
N ASN A 200 10.97 -3.28 -15.36
CA ASN A 200 12.25 -2.69 -14.98
C ASN A 200 12.15 -1.45 -14.07
N TYR A 201 11.02 -0.75 -14.10
CA TYR A 201 10.73 0.44 -13.31
C TYR A 201 10.14 0.15 -11.92
N LEU A 202 9.63 -1.06 -11.69
CA LEU A 202 9.11 -1.47 -10.39
C LEU A 202 10.23 -1.65 -9.36
N SER A 203 9.87 -1.60 -8.08
CA SER A 203 10.75 -1.96 -6.97
C SER A 203 10.16 -3.14 -6.16
N LEU A 204 11.02 -3.88 -5.46
CA LEU A 204 10.60 -5.06 -4.68
C LEU A 204 9.83 -4.69 -3.41
N ASP A 205 9.98 -3.47 -2.92
CA ASP A 205 9.27 -2.94 -1.74
C ASP A 205 7.84 -2.50 -2.04
N ARG A 206 7.44 -2.47 -3.32
CA ARG A 206 6.12 -2.03 -3.75
C ARG A 206 5.01 -2.92 -3.20
N SER A 207 3.97 -2.30 -2.67
CA SER A 207 2.83 -3.02 -2.09
C SER A 207 1.94 -3.63 -3.19
N ALA A 208 1.46 -4.85 -2.96
CA ALA A 208 0.68 -5.63 -3.94
C ALA A 208 -0.63 -4.94 -4.36
N ASP A 209 -1.25 -4.17 -3.47
CA ASP A 209 -2.47 -3.40 -3.72
C ASP A 209 -2.27 -2.21 -4.68
N THR A 210 -1.02 -1.83 -4.95
CA THR A 210 -0.66 -0.76 -5.90
C THR A 210 -0.27 -1.30 -7.28
N ILE A 211 -0.23 -2.62 -7.46
CA ILE A 211 0.17 -3.28 -8.71
C ILE A 211 -1.04 -3.35 -9.65
N SER A 212 -0.89 -2.91 -10.89
CA SER A 212 -1.93 -3.02 -11.92
C SER A 212 -2.17 -4.48 -12.37
N GLY A 213 -3.32 -4.76 -13.00
CA GLY A 213 -3.64 -6.10 -13.49
C GLY A 213 -2.59 -6.64 -14.47
N GLY A 214 -2.12 -5.83 -15.42
CA GLY A 214 -1.09 -6.22 -16.38
C GLY A 214 0.29 -6.44 -15.72
N GLU A 215 0.66 -5.63 -14.72
CA GLU A 215 1.87 -5.85 -13.92
C GLU A 215 1.79 -7.17 -13.15
N ALA A 216 0.65 -7.45 -12.50
CA ALA A 216 0.44 -8.69 -11.76
C ALA A 216 0.52 -9.93 -12.66
N GLN A 217 -0.02 -9.86 -13.88
CA GLN A 217 0.06 -10.93 -14.88
C GLN A 217 1.51 -11.20 -15.27
N ARG A 218 2.30 -10.16 -15.56
CA ARG A 218 3.72 -10.29 -15.90
C ARG A 218 4.57 -10.81 -14.73
N ILE A 219 4.27 -10.41 -13.49
CA ILE A 219 4.92 -10.96 -12.28
C ILE A 219 4.62 -12.46 -12.15
N ARG A 220 3.37 -12.91 -12.38
CA ARG A 220 3.01 -14.33 -12.37
C ARG A 220 3.78 -15.09 -13.43
N LEU A 221 3.84 -14.57 -14.65
CA LEU A 221 4.62 -15.14 -15.74
C LEU A 221 6.09 -15.30 -15.34
N ALA A 222 6.68 -14.26 -14.75
CA ALA A 222 8.05 -14.27 -14.22
C ALA A 222 8.28 -15.39 -13.20
N SER A 223 7.35 -15.57 -12.28
CA SER A 223 7.47 -16.57 -11.21
C SER A 223 7.39 -18.02 -11.76
N GLN A 224 6.59 -18.23 -12.81
CA GLN A 224 6.42 -19.54 -13.44
C GLN A 224 7.67 -19.95 -14.23
N ILE A 225 8.28 -19.01 -14.93
CA ILE A 225 9.48 -19.27 -15.75
C ILE A 225 10.70 -19.53 -14.91
N GLY A 226 10.88 -18.80 -13.80
CA GLY A 226 11.96 -19.03 -12.85
C GLY A 226 11.96 -20.43 -12.21
N SER A 227 10.87 -21.20 -12.37
CA SER A 227 10.78 -22.58 -11.88
C SER A 227 11.48 -23.61 -12.80
N GLY A 228 11.90 -23.22 -14.00
CA GLY A 228 12.52 -24.13 -14.98
C GLY A 228 11.64 -25.29 -15.43
N LEU A 229 10.31 -25.15 -15.30
CA LEU A 229 9.36 -26.17 -15.70
C LEU A 229 9.36 -26.34 -17.24
N THR A 230 9.40 -27.57 -17.68
CA THR A 230 9.30 -27.97 -19.10
C THR A 230 8.03 -28.80 -19.30
N GLY A 231 7.45 -28.75 -20.51
CA GLY A 231 6.22 -29.51 -20.84
C GLY A 231 4.95 -28.90 -20.22
N VAL A 232 4.98 -27.62 -19.86
CA VAL A 232 3.85 -26.86 -19.28
C VAL A 232 3.14 -26.07 -20.37
N MET A 233 1.84 -25.85 -20.20
CA MET A 233 1.06 -24.97 -21.06
C MET A 233 0.86 -23.61 -20.36
N TYR A 234 1.28 -22.53 -21.00
CA TYR A 234 1.05 -21.16 -20.59
C TYR A 234 -0.08 -20.56 -21.42
N VAL A 235 -1.07 -19.99 -20.75
CA VAL A 235 -2.17 -19.26 -21.38
C VAL A 235 -2.10 -17.81 -20.93
N LEU A 236 -1.94 -16.89 -21.85
CA LEU A 236 -1.75 -15.47 -21.62
C LEU A 236 -2.84 -14.69 -22.35
N ASP A 237 -3.45 -13.75 -21.63
CA ASP A 237 -4.49 -12.88 -22.14
C ASP A 237 -3.93 -11.45 -22.20
N GLU A 238 -3.82 -10.90 -23.41
CA GLU A 238 -3.28 -9.56 -23.71
C GLU A 238 -1.97 -9.20 -22.92
N PRO A 239 -0.92 -10.05 -22.96
CA PRO A 239 0.29 -9.80 -22.17
C PRO A 239 1.06 -8.55 -22.59
N SER A 240 0.83 -8.02 -23.80
CA SER A 240 1.41 -6.78 -24.32
C SER A 240 0.72 -5.51 -23.80
N ILE A 241 -0.47 -5.63 -23.18
CA ILE A 241 -1.26 -4.47 -22.80
C ILE A 241 -0.49 -3.48 -21.92
N GLY A 242 -0.46 -2.21 -22.34
CA GLY A 242 0.24 -1.14 -21.62
C GLY A 242 1.77 -1.18 -21.72
N LEU A 243 2.34 -2.03 -22.59
CA LEU A 243 3.76 -2.00 -22.91
C LEU A 243 4.07 -0.95 -23.99
N HIS A 244 5.26 -0.37 -23.88
CA HIS A 244 5.82 0.40 -24.98
C HIS A 244 6.40 -0.56 -26.02
N GLN A 245 6.39 -0.18 -27.33
CA GLN A 245 6.89 -1.00 -28.44
C GLN A 245 8.23 -1.70 -28.14
N ARG A 246 9.17 -1.01 -27.56
CA ARG A 246 10.51 -1.53 -27.21
C ARG A 246 10.47 -2.64 -26.16
N ASP A 247 9.49 -2.62 -25.25
CA ASP A 247 9.34 -3.65 -24.23
C ASP A 247 8.55 -4.84 -24.77
N ASN A 248 7.75 -4.63 -25.82
CA ASN A 248 7.06 -5.68 -26.57
C ASN A 248 8.05 -6.68 -27.18
N ASP A 249 9.11 -6.19 -27.84
CA ASP A 249 10.16 -7.05 -28.41
C ASP A 249 10.81 -7.96 -27.36
N ARG A 250 11.01 -7.46 -26.15
CA ARG A 250 11.58 -8.24 -25.05
C ARG A 250 10.62 -9.31 -24.54
N LEU A 251 9.34 -8.96 -24.44
CA LEU A 251 8.29 -9.92 -24.06
C LEU A 251 8.23 -11.03 -25.11
N ILE A 252 8.20 -10.69 -26.38
CA ILE A 252 8.24 -11.62 -27.52
C ILE A 252 9.41 -12.59 -27.37
N GLY A 253 10.64 -12.09 -27.23
CA GLY A 253 11.82 -12.92 -27.06
C GLY A 253 11.71 -13.87 -25.86
N THR A 254 11.07 -13.42 -24.79
CA THR A 254 10.83 -14.22 -23.59
C THR A 254 9.83 -15.34 -23.83
N LEU A 255 8.73 -15.09 -24.54
CA LEU A 255 7.72 -16.09 -24.90
C LEU A 255 8.28 -17.13 -25.86
N GLN A 256 9.10 -16.70 -26.82
CA GLN A 256 9.82 -17.61 -27.72
C GLN A 256 10.78 -18.53 -26.95
N HIS A 257 11.53 -17.97 -26.00
CA HIS A 257 12.40 -18.76 -25.14
C HIS A 257 11.63 -19.81 -24.33
N LEU A 258 10.47 -19.45 -23.78
CA LEU A 258 9.60 -20.43 -23.11
C LEU A 258 9.19 -21.57 -24.00
N ARG A 259 8.76 -21.28 -25.22
CA ARG A 259 8.43 -22.28 -26.24
C ARG A 259 9.63 -23.19 -26.54
N ASP A 260 10.80 -22.60 -26.71
CA ASP A 260 12.03 -23.33 -27.07
C ASP A 260 12.52 -24.26 -25.96
N LEU A 261 12.12 -23.99 -24.70
CA LEU A 261 12.31 -24.90 -23.56
C LEU A 261 11.35 -26.12 -23.59
N GLY A 262 10.51 -26.27 -24.60
CA GLY A 262 9.59 -27.39 -24.74
C GLY A 262 8.22 -27.18 -24.11
N ASN A 263 7.81 -25.92 -23.90
CA ASN A 263 6.50 -25.56 -23.39
C ASN A 263 5.54 -25.19 -24.52
N SER A 264 4.23 -25.30 -24.25
CA SER A 264 3.19 -24.75 -25.10
C SER A 264 2.81 -23.36 -24.63
N VAL A 265 2.82 -22.37 -25.50
CA VAL A 265 2.44 -20.99 -25.18
C VAL A 265 1.25 -20.57 -26.03
N ILE A 266 0.12 -20.30 -25.39
CA ILE A 266 -1.10 -19.81 -26.02
C ILE A 266 -1.27 -18.35 -25.61
N VAL A 267 -1.45 -17.47 -26.58
CA VAL A 267 -1.57 -16.03 -26.37
C VAL A 267 -2.83 -15.53 -27.05
N VAL A 268 -3.67 -14.81 -26.33
CA VAL A 268 -4.77 -14.01 -26.87
C VAL A 268 -4.23 -12.59 -27.01
N GLU A 269 -4.18 -12.06 -28.22
CA GLU A 269 -3.56 -10.76 -28.51
C GLU A 269 -4.20 -10.03 -29.68
N HIS A 270 -4.09 -8.70 -29.64
CA HIS A 270 -4.47 -7.80 -30.73
C HIS A 270 -3.27 -7.06 -31.34
N ASP A 271 -2.09 -7.18 -30.72
CA ASP A 271 -0.86 -6.57 -31.21
C ASP A 271 -0.33 -7.31 -32.43
N GLU A 272 -0.12 -6.59 -33.55
CA GLU A 272 0.29 -7.15 -34.85
C GLU A 272 1.65 -7.85 -34.75
N ASP A 273 2.61 -7.31 -34.01
CA ASP A 273 3.95 -7.88 -33.89
C ASP A 273 3.90 -9.21 -33.11
N MET A 274 3.05 -9.28 -32.09
CA MET A 274 2.82 -10.52 -31.32
C MET A 274 2.14 -11.60 -32.20
N ILE A 275 1.15 -11.23 -33.01
CA ILE A 275 0.45 -12.14 -33.88
C ILE A 275 1.39 -12.70 -34.97
N ARG A 276 2.24 -11.87 -35.55
CA ARG A 276 3.17 -12.27 -36.64
C ARG A 276 4.22 -13.31 -36.24
N ILE A 277 4.53 -13.43 -34.96
CA ILE A 277 5.52 -14.39 -34.44
C ILE A 277 4.92 -15.75 -34.05
N CYS A 278 3.60 -15.88 -34.06
CA CYS A 278 2.94 -17.12 -33.74
C CYS A 278 3.24 -18.20 -34.78
N LEU A 279 3.52 -19.44 -34.34
CA LEU A 279 3.71 -20.60 -35.23
C LEU A 279 2.37 -21.10 -35.77
N LEU A 280 1.31 -20.96 -35.00
CA LEU A 280 -0.06 -21.29 -35.38
C LEU A 280 -0.96 -20.11 -35.00
N TYR A 281 -1.76 -19.65 -35.95
CA TYR A 281 -2.67 -18.54 -35.77
C TYR A 281 -4.12 -19.03 -36.03
N THR A 282 -5.03 -18.61 -35.16
CA THR A 282 -6.48 -18.84 -35.35
C THR A 282 -7.20 -17.51 -35.09
N SER A 283 -8.10 -17.11 -36.02
CA SER A 283 -9.01 -15.96 -35.81
C SER A 283 -10.37 -16.46 -35.33
N ASP A 284 -11.09 -15.64 -34.59
CA ASP A 284 -12.49 -15.92 -34.26
C ASP A 284 -13.35 -15.66 -35.50
N ALA A 285 -14.27 -16.59 -35.82
CA ALA A 285 -15.12 -16.49 -37.01
C ALA A 285 -16.15 -15.32 -36.96
N ALA A 286 -16.12 -14.52 -35.92
CA ALA A 286 -16.96 -13.33 -35.77
C ALA A 286 -16.35 -12.05 -36.35
N ASP A 287 -15.08 -12.07 -36.77
CA ASP A 287 -14.35 -10.90 -37.29
C ASP A 287 -14.29 -10.87 -38.85
N ASP A 288 -15.08 -11.75 -39.57
CA ASP A 288 -15.28 -11.73 -41.01
C ASP A 288 -16.56 -10.99 -41.44
#